data_fbf634d93580797b7a7350fd494a8347
#
_entry.id   fbf634d93580797b7a7350fd494a8347
#
_cell.length_a   1.000
_cell.length_b   1.000
_cell.length_c   1.000
_cell.angle_alpha   90.00
_cell.angle_beta   90.00
_cell.angle_gamma   90.00
#
_symmetry.space_group_name_H-M   'P 1'
#
loop_
_entity.id
_entity.type
_entity.pdbx_description
1 polymer ?
#
loop_
_entity_poly.entity_id
_entity_poly.type
_entity_poly.pdbx_seq_one_letter_code
_entity_poly.pdbx_strand_id
1 'polypeptide(L)' 'VITARHILVATGARPHVPEFPGNEHVITSNEAFHLDELPRRILIAGGGYIANEFAGIFNEFGCKVTIANRSDTI' A
#
# COMPACT_ATOMS: atom_id res chain seq x y z
N VAL A 1 4.48 13.63 -32.75
CA VAL A 1 3.86 12.33 -33.04
C VAL A 1 4.94 11.32 -33.37
N ILE A 2 4.91 10.18 -32.66
CA ILE A 2 5.82 9.07 -32.90
C ILE A 2 5.00 7.88 -33.36
N THR A 3 5.44 7.22 -34.41
CA THR A 3 4.80 6.02 -34.91
C THR A 3 5.75 4.82 -34.78
N ALA A 4 5.20 3.65 -34.52
CA ALA A 4 5.97 2.42 -34.42
C ALA A 4 5.15 1.25 -34.94
N ARG A 5 5.84 0.16 -35.27
CA ARG A 5 5.18 -1.07 -35.73
C ARG A 5 4.43 -1.75 -34.56
N HIS A 6 4.98 -1.66 -33.36
CA HIS A 6 4.37 -2.18 -32.15
C HIS A 6 4.47 -1.12 -31.06
N ILE A 7 3.41 -0.93 -30.29
CA ILE A 7 3.35 0.05 -29.23
C ILE A 7 3.02 -0.68 -27.92
N LEU A 8 3.89 -0.52 -26.91
CA LEU A 8 3.65 -1.01 -25.56
C LEU A 8 3.23 0.15 -24.68
N VAL A 9 2.04 0.05 -24.08
CA VAL A 9 1.56 1.03 -23.10
C VAL A 9 1.95 0.53 -21.71
N ALA A 10 2.90 1.20 -21.09
CA ALA A 10 3.47 0.82 -19.80
C ALA A 10 3.54 2.07 -18.90
N THR A 11 2.40 2.65 -18.62
CA THR A 11 2.26 3.92 -17.90
C THR A 11 2.29 3.78 -16.38
N GLY A 12 2.35 2.56 -15.88
CA GLY A 12 2.35 2.29 -14.45
C GLY A 12 0.98 2.42 -13.81
N ALA A 13 0.97 2.43 -12.50
CA ALA A 13 -0.23 2.58 -11.69
C ALA A 13 0.07 3.44 -10.47
N ARG A 14 -0.97 3.91 -9.81
CA ARG A 14 -0.84 4.61 -8.54
C ARG A 14 -1.86 4.07 -7.54
N PRO A 15 -1.55 4.12 -6.24
CA PRO A 15 -2.51 3.72 -5.22
C PRO A 15 -3.76 4.60 -5.26
N HIS A 16 -4.91 3.99 -5.00
CA HIS A 16 -6.18 4.68 -4.88
C HIS A 16 -6.66 4.63 -3.45
N VAL A 17 -6.94 5.80 -2.88
CA VAL A 17 -7.54 5.91 -1.56
C VAL A 17 -9.01 6.27 -1.76
N PRO A 18 -9.96 5.37 -1.38
CA PRO A 18 -11.38 5.67 -1.52
C PRO A 18 -11.81 6.81 -0.60
N GLU A 19 -12.92 7.42 -0.93
CA GLU A 19 -13.50 8.46 -0.08
C GLU A 19 -14.27 7.83 1.09
N PHE A 20 -13.84 8.17 2.30
CA PHE A 20 -14.52 7.81 3.55
C PHE A 20 -14.10 8.81 4.64
N PRO A 21 -14.88 8.96 5.71
CA PRO A 21 -14.49 9.86 6.82
C PRO A 21 -13.14 9.43 7.41
N GLY A 22 -12.18 10.36 7.46
CA GLY A 22 -10.85 10.12 8.00
C GLY A 22 -9.81 9.71 6.95
N ASN A 23 -10.16 9.64 5.67
CA ASN A 23 -9.22 9.24 4.62
C ASN A 23 -8.03 10.19 4.46
N GLU A 24 -8.12 11.42 4.96
CA GLU A 24 -7.01 12.37 4.98
C GLU A 24 -5.85 11.93 5.87
N HIS A 25 -6.09 10.98 6.78
CA HIS A 25 -5.07 10.43 7.67
C HIS A 25 -4.39 9.16 7.12
N VAL A 26 -4.88 8.66 6.01
CA VAL A 26 -4.34 7.44 5.38
C VAL A 26 -3.11 7.79 4.57
N ILE A 27 -2.10 6.93 4.64
CA ILE A 27 -0.95 6.98 3.75
C ILE A 27 -0.98 5.79 2.79
N THR A 28 -0.28 5.90 1.68
CA THR A 28 -0.11 4.82 0.72
C THR A 28 1.27 4.20 0.84
N SER A 29 1.54 3.17 0.03
CA SER A 29 2.89 2.57 -0.03
C SER A 29 3.97 3.60 -0.39
N ASN A 30 3.63 4.65 -1.13
CA ASN A 30 4.60 5.68 -1.48
C ASN A 30 5.14 6.39 -0.23
N GLU A 31 4.27 6.80 0.67
CA GLU A 31 4.66 7.48 1.91
C GLU A 31 5.25 6.50 2.93
N ALA A 32 4.82 5.24 2.90
CA ALA A 32 5.31 4.23 3.83
C ALA A 32 6.83 4.01 3.73
N PHE A 33 7.41 4.20 2.55
CA PHE A 33 8.86 4.11 2.37
C PHE A 33 9.64 5.28 2.99
N HIS A 34 8.97 6.36 3.33
CA HIS A 34 9.58 7.62 3.75
C HIS A 34 9.12 8.08 5.13
N LEU A 35 8.68 7.14 5.98
CA LEU A 35 8.31 7.47 7.36
C LEU A 35 9.52 7.98 8.13
N ASP A 36 9.34 9.08 8.87
CA ASP A 36 10.41 9.69 9.67
C ASP A 36 10.80 8.81 10.85
N GLU A 37 9.84 8.07 11.39
CA GLU A 37 10.08 7.14 12.49
C GLU A 37 9.20 5.90 12.34
N LEU A 38 9.64 4.80 12.92
CA LEU A 38 8.93 3.54 12.90
C LEU A 38 7.70 3.62 13.82
N PRO A 39 6.48 3.35 13.32
CA PRO A 39 5.29 3.40 14.15
C PRO A 39 5.27 2.24 15.15
N ARG A 40 4.69 2.45 16.32
CA ARG A 40 4.47 1.37 17.29
C ARG A 40 3.37 0.42 16.84
N ARG A 41 2.36 0.95 16.18
CA ARG A 41 1.20 0.20 15.69
C ARG A 41 0.90 0.67 14.28
N ILE A 42 0.52 -0.28 13.44
CA ILE A 42 0.13 0.03 12.06
C ILE A 42 -1.10 -0.80 11.69
N LEU A 43 -2.04 -0.17 11.04
CA LEU A 43 -3.19 -0.83 10.42
C LEU A 43 -3.00 -0.79 8.91
N ILE A 44 -3.03 -1.94 8.28
CA ILE A 44 -2.90 -2.08 6.84
C ILE A 44 -4.25 -2.49 6.27
N ALA A 45 -4.81 -1.67 5.42
CA ALA A 45 -6.07 -1.96 4.74
C ALA A 45 -5.81 -2.68 3.42
N GLY A 46 -6.27 -3.91 3.33
CA GLY A 46 -6.14 -4.75 2.15
C GLY A 46 -5.45 -6.07 2.42
N GLY A 47 -5.71 -7.07 1.59
CA GLY A 47 -5.14 -8.41 1.69
C GLY A 47 -4.29 -8.79 0.47
N GLY A 48 -3.93 -7.84 -0.39
CA GLY A 48 -3.09 -8.09 -1.55
C GLY A 48 -1.61 -8.32 -1.18
N TYR A 49 -0.81 -8.68 -2.18
CA TYR A 49 0.58 -9.05 -1.91
C TYR A 49 1.42 -7.88 -1.34
N ILE A 50 1.17 -6.65 -1.80
CA ILE A 50 1.88 -5.47 -1.28
C ILE A 50 1.56 -5.27 0.20
N ALA A 51 0.28 -5.37 0.58
CA ALA A 51 -0.13 -5.26 1.97
C ALA A 51 0.54 -6.32 2.85
N ASN A 52 0.61 -7.56 2.37
CA ASN A 52 1.24 -8.66 3.09
C ASN A 52 2.76 -8.47 3.22
N GLU A 53 3.42 -7.97 2.20
CA GLU A 53 4.86 -7.68 2.25
C GLU A 53 5.15 -6.58 3.26
N PHE A 54 4.39 -5.47 3.26
CA PHE A 54 4.55 -4.42 4.26
C PHE A 54 4.25 -4.92 5.68
N ALA A 55 3.21 -5.76 5.83
CA ALA A 55 2.91 -6.36 7.11
C ALA A 55 4.09 -7.17 7.66
N GLY A 56 4.73 -7.96 6.82
CA GLY A 56 5.93 -8.70 7.19
C GLY A 56 7.07 -7.79 7.61
N ILE A 57 7.35 -6.76 6.82
CA ILE A 57 8.43 -5.82 7.10
C ILE A 57 8.20 -5.11 8.43
N PHE A 58 7.01 -4.54 8.65
CA PHE A 58 6.72 -3.85 9.90
C PHE A 58 6.71 -4.77 11.10
N ASN A 59 6.22 -6.00 10.94
CA ASN A 59 6.24 -7.00 12.01
C ASN A 59 7.67 -7.35 12.41
N GLU A 60 8.57 -7.55 11.45
CA GLU A 60 9.98 -7.83 11.71
C GLU A 60 10.69 -6.68 12.43
N PHE A 61 10.27 -5.45 12.18
CA PHE A 61 10.80 -4.29 12.91
C PHE A 61 10.17 -4.07 14.27
N GLY A 62 9.26 -4.94 14.69
CA GLY A 62 8.67 -4.89 16.03
C GLY A 62 7.39 -4.06 16.15
N CYS A 63 6.80 -3.63 15.02
CA CYS A 63 5.51 -2.95 15.04
C CYS A 63 4.39 -3.95 15.35
N LYS A 64 3.37 -3.49 16.06
CA LYS A 64 2.12 -4.24 16.18
C LYS A 64 1.31 -4.02 14.91
N VAL A 65 1.21 -5.05 14.07
CA VAL A 65 0.56 -4.98 12.77
C VAL A 65 -0.84 -5.55 12.84
N THR A 66 -1.80 -4.83 12.29
CA THR A 66 -3.17 -5.30 12.08
C THR A 66 -3.49 -5.19 10.59
N ILE A 67 -4.02 -6.25 10.01
CA ILE A 67 -4.50 -6.25 8.63
C ILE A 67 -6.02 -6.25 8.64
N ALA A 68 -6.61 -5.27 7.95
CA ALA A 68 -8.05 -5.23 7.70
C ALA A 68 -8.30 -5.67 6.26
N ASN A 69 -8.94 -6.82 6.11
CA ASN A 69 -9.24 -7.40 4.82
C ASN A 69 -10.75 -7.55 4.62
N ARG A 70 -11.20 -7.34 3.38
CA ARG A 70 -12.62 -7.42 3.04
C ARG A 70 -13.09 -8.87 2.86
N SER A 71 -12.22 -9.77 2.46
CA SER A 71 -12.53 -11.19 2.27
C SER A 71 -12.07 -12.02 3.46
N ASP A 72 -12.60 -13.24 3.59
CA ASP A 72 -12.26 -14.15 4.68
C ASP A 72 -10.86 -14.76 4.54
N THR A 73 -10.25 -14.61 3.38
CA THR A 73 -8.90 -15.12 3.10
C THR A 73 -8.00 -14.03 2.54
N ILE A 74 -6.74 -14.17 2.79
CA ILE A 74 -5.68 -13.30 2.30
C ILE A 74 -4.95 -13.96 1.12
#